data_941eed10cfa0a4d8fa56809c686cfdcf
#
_entry.id   941eed10cfa0a4d8fa56809c686cfdcf
#
_cell.length_a   1.000
_cell.length_b   1.000
_cell.length_c   1.000
_cell.angle_alpha   90.00
_cell.angle_beta   90.00
_cell.angle_gamma   90.00
#
_symmetry.space_group_name_H-M   'P 1'
#
loop_
_entity.id
_entity.type
_entity.pdbx_description
1 polymer ?
#
loop_
_entity_poly.entity_id
_entity_poly.type
_entity_poly.pdbx_seq_one_letter_code
_entity_poly.pdbx_strand_id
1 'polypeptide(L)'
;RRRHTRFRNVTGVQTCALPISGSILVSMASTKRAEIANFTGGEAAAITQQGNPYVFRTSFTQSTAMPKIANYIKDTVKAKVVDVVYVNNDFGKGGRDLIIKSLEARGIKIGADISSDPGQVDFSSVVIKAKQSNGDALFAYTNEEESARLLRELKKQGYSKPVIGETVLTSQKVIELAGDAANGAIAHVGLTADAPQPLVKKFDEAFQKEFKTRSDHNGLKGYIGMYTVKAVTEKVGKFDSKAFAAAMKNVSLSAKTTPGLLLDVSYDANGDLDRESYLTKVVNGKQVVSEILPPVNKK
;
A
#
# COMPACT_ATOMS: atom_id res chain seq x y z
N ARG A 1 -19.21 28.28 -20.02
CA ARG A 1 -17.72 28.25 -20.17
C ARG A 1 -17.09 28.45 -18.81
N ARG A 2 -16.64 27.36 -18.15
CA ARG A 2 -15.81 27.43 -16.93
C ARG A 2 -14.38 27.79 -17.35
N ARG A 3 -13.90 28.97 -16.94
CA ARG A 3 -12.51 29.37 -17.09
C ARG A 3 -11.67 28.48 -16.17
N HIS A 4 -10.84 27.63 -16.74
CA HIS A 4 -9.74 26.99 -16.00
C HIS A 4 -8.74 28.09 -15.62
N THR A 5 -8.70 28.44 -14.35
CA THR A 5 -7.66 29.30 -13.81
C THR A 5 -6.36 28.52 -13.85
N ARG A 6 -5.47 28.83 -14.78
CA ARG A 6 -4.10 28.33 -14.77
C ARG A 6 -3.38 28.96 -13.58
N PHE A 7 -3.11 28.16 -12.56
CA PHE A 7 -2.15 28.56 -11.54
C PHE A 7 -0.75 28.63 -12.19
N ARG A 8 -0.28 29.84 -12.45
CA ARG A 8 1.02 30.10 -13.11
C ARG A 8 2.22 30.02 -12.17
N ASN A 9 2.07 29.78 -10.90
CA ASN A 9 3.13 29.70 -9.91
C ASN A 9 3.05 28.39 -9.12
N VAL A 10 3.19 27.27 -9.83
CA VAL A 10 3.51 26.01 -9.16
C VAL A 10 5.02 25.96 -9.06
N THR A 11 5.57 26.16 -7.88
CA THR A 11 6.95 25.80 -7.53
C THR A 11 7.18 24.38 -8.02
N GLY A 12 8.30 24.08 -8.66
CA GLY A 12 8.57 22.83 -9.40
C GLY A 12 8.52 21.53 -8.61
N VAL A 13 7.78 21.49 -7.49
CA VAL A 13 7.46 20.32 -6.68
C VAL A 13 5.95 20.23 -6.55
N GLN A 14 5.34 19.31 -7.29
CA GLN A 14 3.91 19.04 -7.20
C GLN A 14 3.70 17.68 -6.56
N THR A 15 3.09 17.67 -5.37
CA THR A 15 2.71 16.42 -4.70
C THR A 15 1.38 15.96 -5.25
N CYS A 16 1.38 14.90 -6.03
CA CYS A 16 0.17 14.19 -6.42
C CYS A 16 0.12 12.89 -5.62
N ALA A 17 -0.63 12.85 -4.54
CA ALA A 17 -0.94 11.61 -3.85
C ALA A 17 -2.02 10.85 -4.65
N LEU A 18 -1.68 10.38 -5.87
CA LEU A 18 -2.56 9.51 -6.64
C LEU A 18 -2.44 8.08 -6.08
N PRO A 19 -3.50 7.49 -5.52
CA PRO A 19 -3.42 6.15 -4.94
C PRO A 19 -3.55 5.03 -5.98
N ILE A 20 -3.91 5.35 -7.23
CA ILE A 20 -4.25 4.37 -8.29
C ILE A 20 -3.09 4.17 -9.23
N SER A 21 -2.47 2.98 -9.22
CA SER A 21 -1.27 2.65 -9.98
C SER A 21 -1.39 2.93 -11.48
N GLY A 22 -2.50 2.57 -12.13
CA GLY A 22 -2.71 2.84 -13.56
C GLY A 22 -2.71 4.34 -13.89
N SER A 23 -3.38 5.17 -13.08
CA SER A 23 -3.40 6.63 -13.25
C SER A 23 -2.00 7.24 -13.08
N ILE A 24 -1.20 6.72 -12.16
CA ILE A 24 0.18 7.15 -11.95
C ILE A 24 1.03 6.84 -13.17
N LEU A 25 0.98 5.60 -13.66
CA LEU A 25 1.74 5.15 -14.84
C LEU A 25 1.46 6.03 -16.06
N VAL A 26 0.21 6.43 -16.28
CA VAL A 26 -0.17 7.34 -17.37
C VAL A 26 0.35 8.76 -17.15
N SER A 27 0.25 9.29 -15.93
CA SER A 27 0.62 10.69 -15.62
C SER A 27 2.14 10.90 -15.55
N MET A 28 2.92 9.84 -15.25
CA MET A 28 4.37 9.91 -15.08
C MET A 28 5.13 10.50 -16.29
N ALA A 29 4.69 10.20 -17.50
CA ALA A 29 5.32 10.75 -18.70
C ALA A 29 5.22 12.28 -18.77
N SER A 30 4.10 12.84 -18.32
CA SER A 30 3.87 14.28 -18.28
C SER A 30 4.67 14.96 -17.17
N THR A 31 4.73 14.38 -15.97
CA THR A 31 5.51 14.92 -14.85
C THR A 31 7.01 14.82 -15.13
N LYS A 32 7.48 13.76 -15.83
CA LYS A 32 8.88 13.64 -16.27
C LYS A 32 9.27 14.73 -17.24
N ARG A 33 8.43 14.99 -18.27
CA ARG A 33 8.69 16.09 -19.24
C ARG A 33 8.71 17.47 -18.60
N ALA A 34 7.86 17.66 -17.61
CA ALA A 34 7.77 18.93 -16.87
C ALA A 34 8.81 19.03 -15.75
N GLU A 35 9.63 17.99 -15.54
CA GLU A 35 10.62 17.89 -14.46
C GLU A 35 10.03 18.16 -13.08
N ILE A 36 8.80 17.67 -12.83
CA ILE A 36 8.05 17.87 -11.59
C ILE A 36 8.17 16.62 -10.70
N ALA A 37 8.61 16.81 -9.46
CA ALA A 37 8.64 15.75 -8.48
C ALA A 37 7.21 15.27 -8.16
N ASN A 38 6.99 13.97 -8.28
CA ASN A 38 5.71 13.30 -8.07
C ASN A 38 5.82 12.33 -6.90
N PHE A 39 5.15 12.66 -5.80
CA PHE A 39 4.98 11.76 -4.66
C PHE A 39 3.71 10.93 -4.85
N THR A 40 3.84 9.62 -4.80
CA THR A 40 2.75 8.72 -5.16
C THR A 40 2.50 7.63 -4.13
N GLY A 41 1.22 7.34 -3.88
CA GLY A 41 0.77 6.25 -3.02
C GLY A 41 0.52 4.93 -3.74
N GLY A 42 0.76 4.83 -5.05
CA GLY A 42 0.58 3.60 -5.81
C GLY A 42 1.64 2.54 -5.49
N GLU A 43 1.30 1.27 -5.59
CA GLU A 43 2.14 0.14 -5.14
C GLU A 43 2.74 -0.68 -6.28
N ALA A 44 2.23 -0.54 -7.54
CA ALA A 44 2.75 -1.29 -8.68
C ALA A 44 4.26 -1.07 -8.86
N ALA A 45 5.04 -2.14 -8.95
CA ALA A 45 6.49 -2.10 -9.06
C ALA A 45 6.97 -1.25 -10.26
N ALA A 46 6.25 -1.32 -11.37
CA ALA A 46 6.55 -0.58 -12.60
C ALA A 46 6.64 0.95 -12.43
N ILE A 47 6.05 1.54 -11.39
CA ILE A 47 6.05 2.99 -11.17
C ILE A 47 7.47 3.54 -11.02
N THR A 48 8.33 2.88 -10.28
CA THR A 48 9.72 3.31 -10.02
C THR A 48 10.76 2.60 -10.87
N GLN A 49 10.38 1.50 -11.55
CA GLN A 49 11.30 0.71 -12.38
C GLN A 49 11.48 1.26 -13.80
N GLN A 50 10.78 2.34 -14.20
CA GLN A 50 10.88 2.95 -15.53
C GLN A 50 11.97 4.04 -15.63
N GLY A 51 12.81 4.21 -14.61
CA GLY A 51 13.89 5.18 -14.63
C GLY A 51 13.41 6.64 -14.70
N ASN A 52 12.30 6.97 -14.05
CA ASN A 52 11.84 8.33 -13.90
C ASN A 52 12.45 8.96 -12.63
N PRO A 53 13.39 9.93 -12.73
CA PRO A 53 14.07 10.47 -11.56
C PRO A 53 13.20 11.38 -10.69
N TYR A 54 11.97 11.69 -11.13
CA TYR A 54 11.06 12.60 -10.45
C TYR A 54 9.91 11.89 -9.73
N VAL A 55 9.92 10.56 -9.64
CA VAL A 55 8.85 9.79 -8.96
C VAL A 55 9.36 9.22 -7.64
N PHE A 56 8.62 9.48 -6.56
CA PHE A 56 8.93 9.04 -5.21
C PHE A 56 7.70 8.44 -4.56
N ARG A 57 7.85 7.30 -3.89
CA ARG A 57 6.73 6.64 -3.21
C ARG A 57 6.46 7.21 -1.83
N THR A 58 5.21 7.15 -1.44
CA THR A 58 4.78 7.29 -0.04
C THR A 58 4.23 5.96 0.53
N SER A 59 4.13 4.94 -0.33
CA SER A 59 3.74 3.56 0.01
C SER A 59 4.87 2.57 -0.30
N PHE A 60 4.76 1.35 0.22
CA PHE A 60 5.63 0.25 -0.21
C PHE A 60 5.38 -0.12 -1.68
N THR A 61 6.42 -0.59 -2.34
CA THR A 61 6.28 -1.29 -3.62
C THR A 61 5.85 -2.73 -3.36
N GLN A 62 5.10 -3.29 -4.30
CA GLN A 62 4.76 -4.72 -4.31
C GLN A 62 6.01 -5.60 -4.19
N SER A 63 7.13 -5.18 -4.78
CA SER A 63 8.41 -5.90 -4.71
C SER A 63 8.96 -6.02 -3.29
N THR A 64 8.61 -5.12 -2.38
CA THR A 64 9.01 -5.16 -0.97
C THR A 64 7.94 -5.85 -0.11
N ALA A 65 6.65 -5.59 -0.39
CA ALA A 65 5.54 -6.12 0.42
C ALA A 65 5.35 -7.63 0.22
N MET A 66 5.33 -8.12 -1.03
CA MET A 66 5.00 -9.52 -1.32
C MET A 66 5.96 -10.55 -0.70
N PRO A 67 7.30 -10.34 -0.68
CA PRO A 67 8.21 -11.23 0.04
C PRO A 67 7.94 -11.29 1.56
N LYS A 68 7.56 -10.17 2.20
CA LYS A 68 7.20 -10.14 3.63
C LYS A 68 5.95 -10.96 3.90
N ILE A 69 4.93 -10.83 3.06
CA ILE A 69 3.69 -11.61 3.14
C ILE A 69 3.98 -13.11 2.95
N ALA A 70 4.80 -13.45 1.95
CA ALA A 70 5.16 -14.84 1.68
C ALA A 70 5.97 -15.48 2.82
N ASN A 71 6.84 -14.71 3.52
CA ASN A 71 7.49 -15.17 4.74
C ASN A 71 6.46 -15.47 5.83
N TYR A 72 5.52 -14.56 6.08
CA TYR A 72 4.46 -14.78 7.06
C TYR A 72 3.62 -16.03 6.75
N ILE A 73 3.25 -16.21 5.48
CA ILE A 73 2.48 -17.38 5.03
C ILE A 73 3.28 -18.66 5.28
N LYS A 74 4.58 -18.67 4.98
CA LYS A 74 5.46 -19.83 5.19
C LYS A 74 5.68 -20.13 6.67
N ASP A 75 6.11 -19.11 7.42
CA ASP A 75 6.72 -19.34 8.75
C ASP A 75 5.65 -19.34 9.86
N THR A 76 4.59 -18.56 9.72
CA THR A 76 3.53 -18.43 10.73
C THR A 76 2.29 -19.24 10.37
N VAL A 77 1.75 -19.04 9.16
CA VAL A 77 0.55 -19.79 8.70
C VAL A 77 0.89 -21.22 8.36
N LYS A 78 2.14 -21.49 7.95
CA LYS A 78 2.65 -22.80 7.55
C LYS A 78 1.88 -23.44 6.39
N ALA A 79 1.31 -22.60 5.52
CA ALA A 79 0.59 -23.04 4.34
C ALA A 79 1.54 -23.69 3.32
N LYS A 80 1.10 -24.77 2.72
CA LYS A 80 1.79 -25.47 1.62
C LYS A 80 1.18 -25.17 0.26
N VAL A 81 -0.10 -24.83 0.25
CA VAL A 81 -0.87 -24.46 -0.94
C VAL A 81 -1.62 -23.17 -0.65
N VAL A 82 -1.50 -22.20 -1.52
CA VAL A 82 -2.18 -20.89 -1.38
C VAL A 82 -2.99 -20.60 -2.64
N ASP A 83 -4.25 -20.22 -2.43
CA ASP A 83 -5.09 -19.68 -3.49
C ASP A 83 -4.86 -18.18 -3.62
N VAL A 84 -4.83 -17.68 -4.84
CA VAL A 84 -4.64 -16.27 -5.15
C VAL A 84 -5.89 -15.72 -5.82
N VAL A 85 -6.49 -14.69 -5.22
CA VAL A 85 -7.60 -13.92 -5.81
C VAL A 85 -7.11 -12.48 -6.03
N TYR A 86 -7.20 -11.99 -7.25
CA TYR A 86 -6.71 -10.65 -7.59
C TYR A 86 -7.66 -9.90 -8.52
N VAL A 87 -7.60 -8.56 -8.49
CA VAL A 87 -8.35 -7.73 -9.44
C VAL A 87 -7.61 -7.63 -10.78
N ASN A 88 -8.34 -7.75 -11.88
CA ASN A 88 -7.81 -7.76 -13.25
C ASN A 88 -7.48 -6.35 -13.77
N ASN A 89 -6.50 -5.70 -13.14
CA ASN A 89 -5.92 -4.42 -13.57
C ASN A 89 -4.41 -4.42 -13.29
N ASP A 90 -3.69 -3.33 -13.62
CA ASP A 90 -2.23 -3.24 -13.44
C ASP A 90 -1.79 -3.43 -11.98
N PHE A 91 -2.58 -2.95 -11.02
CA PHE A 91 -2.33 -3.15 -9.60
C PHE A 91 -2.44 -4.64 -9.22
N GLY A 92 -3.57 -5.26 -9.56
CA GLY A 92 -3.85 -6.65 -9.18
C GLY A 92 -2.91 -7.65 -9.86
N LYS A 93 -2.67 -7.49 -11.17
CA LYS A 93 -1.77 -8.36 -11.95
C LYS A 93 -0.34 -8.29 -11.43
N GLY A 94 0.18 -7.08 -11.21
CA GLY A 94 1.55 -6.92 -10.69
C GLY A 94 1.74 -7.55 -9.31
N GLY A 95 0.77 -7.38 -8.42
CA GLY A 95 0.78 -8.01 -7.11
C GLY A 95 0.65 -9.53 -7.17
N ARG A 96 -0.25 -10.03 -8.01
CA ARG A 96 -0.41 -11.47 -8.27
C ARG A 96 0.89 -12.11 -8.75
N ASP A 97 1.57 -11.53 -9.73
CA ASP A 97 2.80 -12.09 -10.27
C ASP A 97 3.92 -12.13 -9.23
N LEU A 98 4.05 -11.07 -8.42
CA LEU A 98 5.06 -10.99 -7.38
C LEU A 98 4.78 -11.89 -6.18
N ILE A 99 3.51 -12.03 -5.76
CA ILE A 99 3.20 -12.95 -4.66
C ILE A 99 3.38 -14.40 -5.07
N ILE A 100 2.95 -14.78 -6.27
CA ILE A 100 3.16 -16.15 -6.80
C ILE A 100 4.66 -16.47 -6.83
N LYS A 101 5.46 -15.61 -7.45
CA LYS A 101 6.93 -15.76 -7.47
C LYS A 101 7.52 -15.89 -6.07
N SER A 102 7.01 -15.10 -5.12
CA SER A 102 7.51 -15.10 -3.74
C SER A 102 7.13 -16.37 -2.97
N LEU A 103 5.94 -16.91 -3.21
CA LEU A 103 5.46 -18.16 -2.62
C LEU A 103 6.21 -19.37 -3.19
N GLU A 104 6.32 -19.45 -4.50
CA GLU A 104 7.03 -20.54 -5.20
C GLU A 104 8.50 -20.60 -4.79
N ALA A 105 9.19 -19.45 -4.67
CA ALA A 105 10.56 -19.37 -4.17
C ALA A 105 10.72 -19.89 -2.72
N ARG A 106 9.62 -20.06 -1.99
CA ARG A 106 9.57 -20.62 -0.62
C ARG A 106 9.02 -22.05 -0.57
N GLY A 107 8.81 -22.67 -1.73
CA GLY A 107 8.28 -24.02 -1.86
C GLY A 107 6.78 -24.14 -1.61
N ILE A 108 6.04 -23.02 -1.65
CA ILE A 108 4.58 -22.98 -1.49
C ILE A 108 3.95 -23.08 -2.89
N LYS A 109 3.02 -24.01 -3.07
CA LYS A 109 2.31 -24.22 -4.33
C LYS A 109 1.13 -23.27 -4.45
N ILE A 110 0.78 -22.91 -5.68
CA ILE A 110 -0.45 -22.19 -5.98
C ILE A 110 -1.56 -23.20 -6.25
N GLY A 111 -2.65 -23.11 -5.49
CA GLY A 111 -3.83 -23.96 -5.67
C GLY A 111 -4.70 -23.42 -6.79
N ALA A 112 -5.37 -22.32 -6.55
CA ALA A 112 -6.16 -21.61 -7.55
C ALA A 112 -5.59 -20.21 -7.79
N ASP A 113 -5.63 -19.76 -9.05
CA ASP A 113 -5.24 -18.42 -9.48
C ASP A 113 -6.45 -17.79 -10.18
N ILE A 114 -7.13 -16.89 -9.46
CA ILE A 114 -8.48 -16.45 -9.80
C ILE A 114 -8.51 -14.93 -9.97
N SER A 115 -8.81 -14.46 -11.18
CA SER A 115 -9.05 -13.05 -11.43
C SER A 115 -10.50 -12.66 -11.11
N SER A 116 -10.69 -11.43 -10.64
CA SER A 116 -11.97 -10.73 -10.56
C SER A 116 -11.92 -9.46 -11.41
N ASP A 117 -13.04 -9.08 -12.02
CA ASP A 117 -13.08 -7.84 -12.79
C ASP A 117 -13.18 -6.61 -11.86
N PRO A 118 -12.61 -5.46 -12.25
CA PRO A 118 -12.87 -4.21 -11.55
C PRO A 118 -14.37 -3.92 -11.46
N GLY A 119 -14.86 -3.67 -10.26
CA GLY A 119 -16.29 -3.44 -10.01
C GLY A 119 -17.14 -4.71 -9.89
N GLN A 120 -16.56 -5.91 -9.97
CA GLN A 120 -17.30 -7.18 -9.83
C GLN A 120 -18.17 -7.20 -8.57
N VAL A 121 -19.45 -7.58 -8.74
CA VAL A 121 -20.44 -7.59 -7.65
C VAL A 121 -20.59 -8.98 -7.06
N ASP A 122 -20.66 -10.01 -7.89
CA ASP A 122 -20.87 -11.40 -7.48
C ASP A 122 -19.54 -12.16 -7.40
N PHE A 123 -19.21 -12.64 -6.21
CA PHE A 123 -18.02 -13.43 -5.92
C PHE A 123 -18.30 -14.92 -5.68
N SER A 124 -19.54 -15.37 -5.90
CA SER A 124 -19.94 -16.76 -5.65
C SER A 124 -19.05 -17.77 -6.36
N SER A 125 -18.80 -17.58 -7.64
CA SER A 125 -17.94 -18.47 -8.45
C SER A 125 -16.46 -18.41 -8.03
N VAL A 126 -15.97 -17.24 -7.61
CA VAL A 126 -14.61 -17.05 -7.10
C VAL A 126 -14.40 -17.90 -5.84
N VAL A 127 -15.34 -17.81 -4.90
CA VAL A 127 -15.27 -18.56 -3.63
C VAL A 127 -15.42 -20.05 -3.86
N ILE A 128 -16.31 -20.49 -4.77
CA ILE A 128 -16.43 -21.92 -5.12
C ILE A 128 -15.10 -22.45 -5.64
N LYS A 129 -14.45 -21.76 -6.56
CA LYS A 129 -13.13 -22.15 -7.10
C LYS A 129 -12.07 -22.26 -6.00
N ALA A 130 -11.99 -21.26 -5.11
CA ALA A 130 -11.06 -21.28 -3.98
C ALA A 130 -11.34 -22.46 -3.01
N LYS A 131 -12.61 -22.81 -2.78
CA LYS A 131 -12.95 -23.97 -1.95
C LYS A 131 -12.60 -25.29 -2.61
N GLN A 132 -12.75 -25.39 -3.93
CA GLN A 132 -12.44 -26.62 -4.70
C GLN A 132 -10.94 -26.88 -4.81
N SER A 133 -10.08 -25.87 -4.74
CA SER A 133 -8.63 -26.02 -4.81
C SER A 133 -8.03 -26.66 -3.56
N ASN A 134 -8.74 -26.67 -2.43
CA ASN A 134 -8.25 -27.13 -1.12
C ASN A 134 -6.98 -26.39 -0.65
N GLY A 135 -6.79 -25.11 -0.98
CA GLY A 135 -5.71 -24.29 -0.46
C GLY A 135 -5.71 -24.21 1.07
N ASP A 136 -4.54 -24.09 1.68
CA ASP A 136 -4.38 -23.92 3.13
C ASP A 136 -4.69 -22.50 3.57
N ALA A 137 -4.56 -21.52 2.65
CA ALA A 137 -4.85 -20.11 2.84
C ALA A 137 -5.27 -19.47 1.52
N LEU A 138 -5.92 -18.31 1.58
CA LEU A 138 -6.28 -17.48 0.44
C LEU A 138 -5.53 -16.14 0.55
N PHE A 139 -4.80 -15.78 -0.49
CA PHE A 139 -4.25 -14.44 -0.66
C PHE A 139 -5.20 -13.60 -1.52
N ALA A 140 -5.68 -12.48 -0.96
CA ALA A 140 -6.62 -11.57 -1.62
C ALA A 140 -5.92 -10.23 -1.94
N TYR A 141 -5.89 -9.87 -3.23
CA TYR A 141 -5.29 -8.64 -3.71
C TYR A 141 -6.22 -7.92 -4.69
N THR A 142 -7.23 -7.29 -4.13
CA THR A 142 -8.34 -6.63 -4.83
C THR A 142 -8.51 -5.20 -4.32
N ASN A 143 -9.31 -4.38 -5.03
CA ASN A 143 -9.64 -3.05 -4.51
C ASN A 143 -10.60 -3.15 -3.31
N GLU A 144 -10.93 -2.04 -2.71
CA GLU A 144 -11.68 -1.99 -1.44
C GLU A 144 -13.07 -2.63 -1.54
N GLU A 145 -13.84 -2.30 -2.58
CA GLU A 145 -15.19 -2.84 -2.74
C GLU A 145 -15.20 -4.33 -3.07
N GLU A 146 -14.31 -4.77 -3.96
CA GLU A 146 -14.15 -6.18 -4.29
C GLU A 146 -13.67 -6.98 -3.07
N SER A 147 -12.73 -6.45 -2.28
CA SER A 147 -12.28 -7.09 -1.03
C SER A 147 -13.43 -7.29 -0.05
N ALA A 148 -14.25 -6.27 0.13
CA ALA A 148 -15.41 -6.38 1.03
C ALA A 148 -16.45 -7.38 0.53
N ARG A 149 -16.72 -7.42 -0.78
CA ARG A 149 -17.65 -8.39 -1.39
C ARG A 149 -17.11 -9.81 -1.29
N LEU A 150 -15.81 -10.00 -1.56
CA LEU A 150 -15.13 -11.28 -1.40
C LEU A 150 -15.22 -11.78 0.05
N LEU A 151 -14.90 -10.97 1.04
CA LEU A 151 -14.97 -11.35 2.46
C LEU A 151 -16.40 -11.76 2.88
N ARG A 152 -17.42 -11.02 2.44
CA ARG A 152 -18.82 -11.36 2.71
C ARG A 152 -19.20 -12.69 2.07
N GLU A 153 -18.79 -12.95 0.85
CA GLU A 153 -19.11 -14.20 0.16
C GLU A 153 -18.34 -15.39 0.76
N LEU A 154 -17.07 -15.20 1.15
CA LEU A 154 -16.29 -16.20 1.89
C LEU A 154 -17.01 -16.61 3.19
N LYS A 155 -17.46 -15.62 3.97
CA LYS A 155 -18.24 -15.88 5.21
C LYS A 155 -19.56 -16.60 4.92
N LYS A 156 -20.32 -16.13 3.95
CA LYS A 156 -21.60 -16.70 3.54
C LYS A 156 -21.47 -18.17 3.13
N GLN A 157 -20.40 -18.52 2.42
CA GLN A 157 -20.13 -19.89 1.98
C GLN A 157 -19.36 -20.74 2.99
N GLY A 158 -19.13 -20.24 4.22
CA GLY A 158 -18.45 -20.96 5.28
C GLY A 158 -16.97 -21.27 5.00
N TYR A 159 -16.27 -20.36 4.32
CA TYR A 159 -14.82 -20.48 4.12
C TYR A 159 -14.10 -20.24 5.45
N SER A 160 -13.31 -21.21 5.90
CA SER A 160 -12.70 -21.23 7.25
C SER A 160 -11.17 -21.11 7.24
N LYS A 161 -10.54 -21.05 6.06
CA LYS A 161 -9.08 -20.91 5.96
C LYS A 161 -8.65 -19.44 6.15
N PRO A 162 -7.38 -19.18 6.55
CA PRO A 162 -6.88 -17.82 6.66
C PRO A 162 -7.02 -17.04 5.34
N VAL A 163 -7.50 -15.79 5.47
CA VAL A 163 -7.55 -14.83 4.36
C VAL A 163 -6.51 -13.75 4.62
N ILE A 164 -5.54 -13.65 3.73
CA ILE A 164 -4.35 -12.82 3.87
C ILE A 164 -4.27 -11.87 2.68
N GLY A 165 -3.82 -10.67 2.91
CA GLY A 165 -3.67 -9.67 1.85
C GLY A 165 -2.64 -8.61 2.16
N GLU A 166 -2.83 -7.48 1.52
CA GLU A 166 -2.04 -6.27 1.69
C GLU A 166 -2.96 -5.13 2.20
N THR A 167 -2.45 -3.94 2.37
CA THR A 167 -3.06 -2.75 3.02
C THR A 167 -4.57 -2.60 2.80
N VAL A 168 -5.06 -2.87 1.60
CA VAL A 168 -6.48 -2.71 1.25
C VAL A 168 -7.37 -3.65 2.05
N LEU A 169 -6.96 -4.91 2.21
CA LEU A 169 -7.82 -5.97 2.80
C LEU A 169 -8.28 -5.66 4.23
N THR A 170 -7.45 -4.99 5.01
CA THR A 170 -7.78 -4.62 6.41
C THR A 170 -8.00 -3.11 6.58
N SER A 171 -8.20 -2.37 5.49
CA SER A 171 -8.49 -0.94 5.55
C SER A 171 -9.83 -0.66 6.24
N GLN A 172 -9.95 0.52 6.84
CA GLN A 172 -11.20 0.94 7.51
C GLN A 172 -12.39 0.86 6.55
N LYS A 173 -12.21 1.23 5.29
CA LYS A 173 -13.24 1.16 4.25
C LYS A 173 -13.74 -0.26 4.03
N VAL A 174 -12.82 -1.24 3.94
CA VAL A 174 -13.18 -2.66 3.79
C VAL A 174 -13.89 -3.17 5.03
N ILE A 175 -13.42 -2.81 6.23
CA ILE A 175 -14.06 -3.21 7.49
C ILE A 175 -15.49 -2.69 7.55
N GLU A 176 -15.73 -1.42 7.20
CA GLU A 176 -17.07 -0.82 7.20
C GLU A 176 -18.00 -1.51 6.17
N LEU A 177 -17.50 -1.77 4.98
CA LEU A 177 -18.29 -2.39 3.90
C LEU A 177 -18.55 -3.88 4.15
N ALA A 178 -17.60 -4.61 4.72
CA ALA A 178 -17.73 -6.05 4.95
C ALA A 178 -18.41 -6.38 6.30
N GLY A 179 -18.40 -5.44 7.25
CA GLY A 179 -18.90 -5.66 8.59
C GLY A 179 -18.20 -6.85 9.27
N ASP A 180 -18.95 -7.70 9.94
CA ASP A 180 -18.43 -8.88 10.64
C ASP A 180 -17.68 -9.87 9.74
N ALA A 181 -17.87 -9.80 8.42
CA ALA A 181 -17.15 -10.66 7.50
C ALA A 181 -15.66 -10.29 7.37
N ALA A 182 -15.27 -9.09 7.79
CA ALA A 182 -13.88 -8.69 7.83
C ALA A 182 -13.10 -9.32 8.99
N ASN A 183 -13.78 -9.77 10.06
CA ASN A 183 -13.10 -10.33 11.23
C ASN A 183 -12.25 -11.55 10.85
N GLY A 184 -11.01 -11.54 11.32
CA GLY A 184 -10.03 -12.59 11.02
C GLY A 184 -9.18 -12.34 9.78
N ALA A 185 -9.53 -11.39 8.91
CA ALA A 185 -8.68 -10.99 7.79
C ALA A 185 -7.33 -10.45 8.29
N ILE A 186 -6.25 -10.81 7.60
CA ILE A 186 -4.87 -10.47 7.94
C ILE A 186 -4.23 -9.74 6.76
N ALA A 187 -3.45 -8.70 7.03
CA ALA A 187 -2.73 -8.00 5.96
C ALA A 187 -1.37 -7.48 6.40
N HIS A 188 -0.45 -7.42 5.44
CA HIS A 188 0.70 -6.54 5.51
C HIS A 188 0.24 -5.11 5.26
N VAL A 189 0.62 -4.18 6.12
CA VAL A 189 0.23 -2.77 6.01
C VAL A 189 1.47 -1.88 6.16
N GLY A 190 1.71 -1.07 5.14
CA GLY A 190 2.86 -0.15 5.16
C GLY A 190 2.68 1.04 6.10
N LEU A 191 1.44 1.49 6.30
CA LEU A 191 1.05 2.57 7.22
C LEU A 191 -0.33 2.32 7.79
N THR A 192 -0.50 2.61 9.07
CA THR A 192 -1.81 2.57 9.74
C THR A 192 -1.87 3.59 10.86
N ALA A 193 -3.03 4.19 11.07
CA ALA A 193 -3.30 5.06 12.23
C ALA A 193 -3.28 4.28 13.57
N ASP A 194 -3.38 2.95 13.50
CA ASP A 194 -3.29 2.06 14.67
C ASP A 194 -1.85 1.69 15.04
N ALA A 195 -0.85 2.24 14.34
CA ALA A 195 0.55 2.01 14.65
C ALA A 195 0.90 2.50 16.07
N PRO A 196 1.72 1.74 16.82
CA PRO A 196 2.00 2.02 18.23
C PRO A 196 2.89 3.24 18.47
N GLN A 197 3.55 3.76 17.42
CA GLN A 197 4.50 4.86 17.54
C GLN A 197 3.82 6.14 18.08
N PRO A 198 4.43 6.83 19.05
CA PRO A 198 3.83 7.99 19.69
C PRO A 198 3.47 9.13 18.73
N LEU A 199 4.28 9.35 17.68
CA LEU A 199 4.02 10.39 16.69
C LEU A 199 2.81 10.06 15.82
N VAL A 200 2.59 8.78 15.50
CA VAL A 200 1.40 8.35 14.74
C VAL A 200 0.15 8.55 15.58
N LYS A 201 0.18 8.21 16.87
CA LYS A 201 -0.94 8.44 17.79
C LYS A 201 -1.30 9.92 17.90
N LYS A 202 -0.31 10.79 18.08
CA LYS A 202 -0.52 12.25 18.12
C LYS A 202 -1.11 12.78 16.81
N PHE A 203 -0.65 12.25 15.68
CA PHE A 203 -1.23 12.60 14.39
C PHE A 203 -2.70 12.19 14.30
N ASP A 204 -3.05 10.95 14.66
CA ASP A 204 -4.42 10.45 14.61
C ASP A 204 -5.35 11.28 15.53
N GLU A 205 -4.91 11.61 16.75
CA GLU A 205 -5.64 12.47 17.68
C GLU A 205 -5.90 13.87 17.09
N ALA A 206 -4.86 14.49 16.50
CA ALA A 206 -4.97 15.80 15.87
C ALA A 206 -5.89 15.74 14.63
N PHE A 207 -5.78 14.71 13.83
CA PHE A 207 -6.61 14.50 12.64
C PHE A 207 -8.08 14.33 13.03
N GLN A 208 -8.38 13.51 14.05
CA GLN A 208 -9.74 13.31 14.55
C GLN A 208 -10.32 14.62 15.12
N LYS A 209 -9.52 15.39 15.83
CA LYS A 209 -9.95 16.69 16.37
C LYS A 209 -10.35 17.65 15.25
N GLU A 210 -9.57 17.73 14.19
CA GLU A 210 -9.78 18.65 13.07
C GLU A 210 -10.91 18.19 12.14
N PHE A 211 -10.86 16.95 11.68
CA PHE A 211 -11.73 16.43 10.62
C PHE A 211 -12.93 15.61 11.12
N LYS A 212 -13.05 15.37 12.44
CA LYS A 212 -14.11 14.57 13.08
C LYS A 212 -14.22 13.13 12.56
N THR A 213 -13.15 12.62 11.97
CA THR A 213 -12.99 11.24 11.50
C THR A 213 -11.56 10.79 11.70
N ARG A 214 -11.32 9.47 11.73
CA ARG A 214 -9.96 8.93 11.78
C ARG A 214 -9.27 9.05 10.42
N SER A 215 -7.96 9.22 10.46
CA SER A 215 -7.14 9.09 9.26
C SER A 215 -7.04 7.63 8.83
N ASP A 216 -6.94 7.41 7.53
CA ASP A 216 -6.55 6.14 6.94
C ASP A 216 -5.06 6.15 6.52
N HIS A 217 -4.63 5.06 5.88
CA HIS A 217 -3.27 4.96 5.33
C HIS A 217 -2.98 6.03 4.26
N ASN A 218 -3.97 6.52 3.52
CA ASN A 218 -3.79 7.55 2.50
C ASN A 218 -3.55 8.93 3.13
N GLY A 219 -4.29 9.27 4.19
CA GLY A 219 -4.04 10.48 4.96
C GLY A 219 -2.62 10.53 5.54
N LEU A 220 -2.15 9.40 6.09
CA LEU A 220 -0.78 9.25 6.58
C LEU A 220 0.26 9.39 5.45
N LYS A 221 0.01 8.77 4.28
CA LYS A 221 0.89 8.89 3.10
C LYS A 221 1.01 10.34 2.66
N GLY A 222 -0.11 11.06 2.57
CA GLY A 222 -0.13 12.47 2.19
C GLY A 222 0.65 13.34 3.19
N TYR A 223 0.40 13.17 4.47
CA TYR A 223 1.05 13.92 5.54
C TYR A 223 2.59 13.69 5.54
N ILE A 224 3.05 12.45 5.58
CA ILE A 224 4.47 12.12 5.54
C ILE A 224 5.12 12.59 4.24
N GLY A 225 4.42 12.45 3.11
CA GLY A 225 4.91 12.93 1.81
C GLY A 225 5.19 14.43 1.82
N MET A 226 4.28 15.24 2.35
CA MET A 226 4.45 16.70 2.44
C MET A 226 5.62 17.10 3.35
N TYR A 227 5.79 16.43 4.49
CA TYR A 227 6.93 16.71 5.38
C TYR A 227 8.25 16.21 4.81
N THR A 228 8.25 15.16 4.00
CA THR A 228 9.42 14.74 3.23
C THR A 228 9.80 15.81 2.19
N VAL A 229 8.81 16.34 1.45
CA VAL A 229 9.03 17.46 0.51
C VAL A 229 9.63 18.65 1.23
N LYS A 230 9.03 19.06 2.37
CA LYS A 230 9.53 20.17 3.17
C LYS A 230 11.00 19.97 3.57
N ALA A 231 11.30 18.84 4.21
CA ALA A 231 12.62 18.54 4.74
C ALA A 231 13.71 18.53 3.64
N VAL A 232 13.41 17.90 2.49
CA VAL A 232 14.38 17.84 1.38
C VAL A 232 14.53 19.19 0.69
N THR A 233 13.45 19.97 0.54
CA THR A 233 13.50 21.32 -0.03
C THR A 233 14.33 22.26 0.86
N GLU A 234 14.15 22.21 2.17
CA GLU A 234 14.95 22.98 3.14
C GLU A 234 16.43 22.59 3.08
N LYS A 235 16.74 21.30 2.95
CA LYS A 235 18.10 20.80 2.76
C LYS A 235 18.75 21.30 1.45
N VAL A 236 17.96 21.39 0.38
CA VAL A 236 18.41 21.92 -0.92
C VAL A 236 18.57 23.44 -0.86
N GLY A 237 17.82 24.14 -0.01
CA GLY A 237 17.88 25.59 0.19
C GLY A 237 17.20 26.42 -0.91
N LYS A 238 16.54 25.78 -1.87
CA LYS A 238 15.84 26.44 -2.98
C LYS A 238 14.75 25.55 -3.57
N PHE A 239 13.78 26.16 -4.26
CA PHE A 239 12.78 25.45 -5.06
C PHE A 239 13.34 25.13 -6.45
N ASP A 240 14.04 24.01 -6.56
CA ASP A 240 14.65 23.51 -7.79
C ASP A 240 14.37 22.02 -7.93
N SER A 241 13.62 21.65 -8.94
CA SER A 241 13.13 20.30 -9.14
C SER A 241 14.25 19.29 -9.40
N LYS A 242 15.28 19.67 -10.14
CA LYS A 242 16.44 18.81 -10.44
C LYS A 242 17.28 18.58 -9.19
N ALA A 243 17.56 19.66 -8.44
CA ALA A 243 18.30 19.58 -7.20
C ALA A 243 17.52 18.76 -6.14
N PHE A 244 16.20 18.96 -6.07
CA PHE A 244 15.33 18.17 -5.22
C PHE A 244 15.38 16.68 -5.58
N ALA A 245 15.20 16.32 -6.85
CA ALA A 245 15.23 14.94 -7.31
C ALA A 245 16.59 14.28 -7.06
N ALA A 246 17.69 15.03 -7.22
CA ALA A 246 19.02 14.55 -6.86
C ALA A 246 19.20 14.32 -5.36
N ALA A 247 18.66 15.21 -4.51
CA ALA A 247 18.73 15.11 -3.07
C ALA A 247 17.85 13.98 -2.49
N MET A 248 16.82 13.56 -3.21
CA MET A 248 15.95 12.45 -2.83
C MET A 248 16.61 11.07 -3.02
N LYS A 249 17.62 10.96 -3.88
CA LYS A 249 18.30 9.68 -4.12
C LYS A 249 19.07 9.24 -2.88
N ASN A 250 18.77 8.03 -2.41
CA ASN A 250 19.37 7.41 -1.22
C ASN A 250 19.24 8.28 0.05
N VAL A 251 18.23 9.16 0.12
CA VAL A 251 17.99 9.97 1.32
C VAL A 251 17.43 9.12 2.45
N SER A 252 17.94 9.34 3.66
CA SER A 252 17.36 8.80 4.90
C SER A 252 16.98 9.96 5.79
N LEU A 253 15.76 9.92 6.34
CA LEU A 253 15.20 10.94 7.21
C LEU A 253 14.71 10.27 8.49
N SER A 254 15.09 10.81 9.65
CA SER A 254 14.64 10.31 10.92
C SER A 254 13.54 11.18 11.51
N ALA A 255 12.47 10.55 11.98
CA ALA A 255 11.39 11.21 12.69
C ALA A 255 11.83 11.94 13.96
N LYS A 256 12.98 11.55 14.54
CA LYS A 256 13.56 12.22 15.71
C LYS A 256 14.11 13.61 15.40
N THR A 257 14.65 13.79 14.18
CA THR A 257 15.35 15.02 13.78
C THR A 257 14.63 15.80 12.70
N THR A 258 13.62 15.21 12.06
CA THR A 258 12.83 15.83 10.98
C THR A 258 11.43 16.13 11.49
N PRO A 259 11.12 17.38 11.82
CA PRO A 259 9.79 17.76 12.30
C PRO A 259 8.69 17.37 11.33
N GLY A 260 7.63 16.76 11.83
CA GLY A 260 6.46 16.34 11.05
C GLY A 260 6.56 14.95 10.43
N LEU A 261 7.73 14.31 10.37
CA LEU A 261 7.79 12.90 10.06
C LEU A 261 7.24 12.06 11.21
N LEU A 262 6.44 11.07 10.89
CA LEU A 262 5.81 10.16 11.87
C LEU A 262 6.64 8.90 12.11
N LEU A 263 7.44 8.51 11.12
CA LEU A 263 8.29 7.31 11.10
C LEU A 263 9.59 7.66 10.36
N ASP A 264 10.65 6.96 10.72
CA ASP A 264 11.89 6.99 9.94
C ASP A 264 11.61 6.47 8.53
N VAL A 265 12.20 7.07 7.52
CA VAL A 265 12.03 6.68 6.13
C VAL A 265 13.34 6.79 5.37
N SER A 266 13.64 5.81 4.54
CA SER A 266 14.73 5.88 3.57
C SER A 266 14.21 5.66 2.16
N TYR A 267 14.85 6.31 1.19
CA TYR A 267 14.57 6.16 -0.22
C TYR A 267 15.79 5.59 -0.92
N ASP A 268 15.57 4.71 -1.88
CA ASP A 268 16.62 4.23 -2.75
C ASP A 268 16.85 5.15 -3.96
N ALA A 269 17.75 4.74 -4.86
CA ALA A 269 18.07 5.49 -6.08
C ALA A 269 16.90 5.58 -7.07
N ASN A 270 15.92 4.67 -6.97
CA ASN A 270 14.75 4.61 -7.84
C ASN A 270 13.55 5.40 -7.30
N GLY A 271 13.63 5.91 -6.06
CA GLY A 271 12.54 6.59 -5.39
C GLY A 271 11.57 5.65 -4.65
N ASP A 272 11.94 4.39 -4.47
CA ASP A 272 11.24 3.45 -3.59
C ASP A 272 11.60 3.73 -2.14
N LEU A 273 10.63 3.63 -1.24
CA LEU A 273 10.85 3.81 0.17
C LEU A 273 11.00 2.47 0.90
N ASP A 274 11.80 2.50 1.98
CA ASP A 274 11.89 1.43 2.96
C ASP A 274 11.75 2.00 4.38
N ARG A 275 10.99 1.29 5.22
CA ARG A 275 10.73 1.62 6.62
C ARG A 275 10.10 0.42 7.34
N GLU A 276 9.80 0.60 8.63
CA GLU A 276 8.92 -0.32 9.36
C GLU A 276 7.56 -0.46 8.66
N SER A 277 7.00 -1.65 8.76
CA SER A 277 5.67 -2.01 8.30
C SER A 277 5.00 -2.92 9.32
N TYR A 278 3.75 -3.29 9.10
CA TYR A 278 2.96 -3.98 10.10
C TYR A 278 2.26 -5.19 9.50
N LEU A 279 2.15 -6.25 10.31
CA LEU A 279 1.06 -7.21 10.14
C LEU A 279 -0.12 -6.74 10.96
N THR A 280 -1.29 -6.73 10.35
CA THR A 280 -2.54 -6.35 10.99
C THR A 280 -3.55 -7.47 10.87
N LYS A 281 -4.47 -7.53 11.83
CA LYS A 281 -5.62 -8.43 11.82
C LYS A 281 -6.88 -7.65 12.15
N VAL A 282 -7.99 -7.98 11.52
CA VAL A 282 -9.29 -7.43 11.91
C VAL A 282 -9.85 -8.21 13.08
N VAL A 283 -10.11 -7.53 14.19
CA VAL A 283 -10.67 -8.09 15.43
C VAL A 283 -11.82 -7.20 15.88
N ASN A 284 -13.01 -7.79 16.01
CA ASN A 284 -14.23 -7.07 16.43
C ASN A 284 -14.46 -5.76 15.64
N GLY A 285 -14.33 -5.84 14.30
CA GLY A 285 -14.54 -4.70 13.42
C GLY A 285 -13.47 -3.60 13.48
N LYS A 286 -12.29 -3.90 14.04
CA LYS A 286 -11.17 -2.96 14.14
C LYS A 286 -9.91 -3.59 13.58
N GLN A 287 -9.11 -2.79 12.88
CA GLN A 287 -7.74 -3.16 12.52
C GLN A 287 -6.87 -3.13 13.80
N VAL A 288 -6.12 -4.19 14.03
CA VAL A 288 -5.20 -4.32 15.17
C VAL A 288 -3.83 -4.70 14.63
N VAL A 289 -2.80 -3.97 15.03
CA VAL A 289 -1.40 -4.33 14.73
C VAL A 289 -1.03 -5.56 15.55
N SER A 290 -0.67 -6.64 14.89
CA SER A 290 -0.22 -7.89 15.51
C SER A 290 1.29 -8.02 15.58
N GLU A 291 2.01 -7.43 14.62
CA GLU A 291 3.46 -7.51 14.53
C GLU A 291 4.05 -6.27 13.82
N ILE A 292 5.22 -5.82 14.25
CA ILE A 292 6.01 -4.79 13.56
C ILE A 292 7.10 -5.48 12.76
N LEU A 293 7.10 -5.26 11.45
CA LEU A 293 8.09 -5.82 10.54
C LEU A 293 9.19 -4.78 10.27
N PRO A 294 10.47 -5.16 10.42
CA PRO A 294 11.57 -4.22 10.19
C PRO A 294 11.70 -3.82 8.71
N PRO A 295 12.43 -2.73 8.40
CA PRO A 295 12.88 -2.44 7.05
C PRO A 295 13.61 -3.64 6.45
N VAL A 296 13.50 -3.82 5.12
CA VAL A 296 14.21 -4.90 4.40
C VAL A 296 15.69 -4.57 4.27
N ASN A 297 16.00 -3.31 4.02
CA ASN A 297 17.37 -2.81 3.85
C ASN A 297 17.83 -2.13 5.14
N LYS A 298 18.14 -2.92 6.19
CA LYS A 298 18.91 -2.38 7.32
C LYS A 298 20.34 -2.09 6.82
N LYS A 299 20.65 -0.80 6.65
CA LYS A 299 22.04 -0.35 6.67
C LYS A 299 22.54 -0.20 8.10
#